data_80a44840b2ea671be7adaaf462d68733
#
_entry.id   80a44840b2ea671be7adaaf462d68733
#
_cell.length_a   1.000
_cell.length_b   1.000
_cell.length_c   1.000
_cell.angle_alpha   90.00
_cell.angle_beta   90.00
_cell.angle_gamma   90.00
#
_symmetry.space_group_name_H-M   'P 1'
#
loop_
_entity.id
_entity.type
_entity.pdbx_description
1 polymer ?
#
loop_
_entity_poly.entity_id
_entity_poly.type
_entity_poly.pdbx_seq_one_letter_code
_entity_poly.pdbx_strand_id
1 'polypeptide(L)'
;FGLAFAVALPLFAQQKPAYLDAAKPIEERVEDALKRLTIEEKVAMLHAQSKFSSPGVPRLGIPEFWMTDGPHGIRPEVLWDEWDQAGWTNDSCVAFPALTCLAATWNPDMSMLYGKSIGEEARYRNKTVLLGPGVNIYRTPLNGRNFEYMGEDPYLASRMVVPYVQGVQQNGVAACVKHYALNNQEINRHTTNVIVDDRALYEIYLPAFKAAVQEGKTWSIMGAYN
;
A
#
# COMPACT_ATOMS: atom_id res chain seq x y z
N PHE A 1 -69.41 -2.74 -14.82
CA PHE A 1 -68.51 -2.73 -13.63
C PHE A 1 -67.48 -3.85 -13.79
N GLY A 2 -66.29 -3.52 -14.27
CA GLY A 2 -65.18 -4.47 -14.37
C GLY A 2 -64.28 -4.30 -13.14
N LEU A 3 -64.11 -5.35 -12.33
CA LEU A 3 -63.12 -5.42 -11.26
C LEU A 3 -61.76 -5.76 -11.89
N ALA A 4 -60.83 -4.81 -11.84
CA ALA A 4 -59.42 -5.07 -12.14
C ALA A 4 -58.75 -5.69 -10.90
N PHE A 5 -58.35 -6.95 -10.99
CA PHE A 5 -57.51 -7.60 -9.98
C PHE A 5 -56.05 -7.13 -10.21
N ALA A 6 -55.55 -6.29 -9.34
CA ALA A 6 -54.14 -5.97 -9.26
C ALA A 6 -53.41 -7.15 -8.58
N VAL A 7 -52.68 -7.94 -9.35
CA VAL A 7 -51.75 -8.96 -8.82
C VAL A 7 -50.50 -8.24 -8.30
N ALA A 8 -50.39 -8.08 -6.99
CA ALA A 8 -49.17 -7.62 -6.36
C ALA A 8 -48.12 -8.76 -6.41
N LEU A 9 -47.19 -8.64 -7.32
CA LEU A 9 -45.99 -9.50 -7.30
C LEU A 9 -45.15 -9.18 -6.06
N PRO A 10 -44.76 -10.16 -5.24
CA PRO A 10 -43.90 -9.91 -4.11
C PRO A 10 -42.56 -9.42 -4.64
N LEU A 11 -42.16 -8.20 -4.32
CA LEU A 11 -40.80 -7.73 -4.44
C LEU A 11 -39.96 -8.54 -3.43
N PHE A 12 -39.39 -9.63 -3.88
CA PHE A 12 -38.30 -10.25 -3.11
C PHE A 12 -37.14 -9.25 -3.11
N ALA A 13 -36.95 -8.59 -1.98
CA ALA A 13 -35.73 -7.81 -1.74
C ALA A 13 -34.53 -8.76 -2.00
N GLN A 14 -33.82 -8.53 -3.08
CA GLN A 14 -32.67 -9.36 -3.45
C GLN A 14 -31.66 -9.22 -2.33
N GLN A 15 -31.44 -10.29 -1.59
CA GLN A 15 -30.56 -10.28 -0.43
C GLN A 15 -29.16 -9.83 -0.87
N LYS A 16 -28.61 -8.81 -0.24
CA LYS A 16 -27.28 -8.27 -0.57
C LYS A 16 -26.25 -9.40 -0.54
N PRO A 17 -25.45 -9.58 -1.58
CA PRO A 17 -24.41 -10.62 -1.60
C PRO A 17 -23.47 -10.50 -0.40
N ALA A 18 -23.03 -11.65 0.14
CA ALA A 18 -22.18 -11.64 1.34
C ALA A 18 -20.88 -10.86 1.14
N TYR A 19 -20.26 -10.94 -0.05
CA TYR A 19 -19.01 -10.22 -0.32
C TYR A 19 -19.15 -8.69 -0.26
N LEU A 20 -20.34 -8.15 -0.46
CA LEU A 20 -20.61 -6.70 -0.35
C LEU A 20 -20.98 -6.28 1.08
N ASP A 21 -21.22 -7.21 1.98
CA ASP A 21 -21.62 -6.91 3.35
C ASP A 21 -20.38 -6.79 4.26
N ALA A 22 -20.01 -5.56 4.61
CA ALA A 22 -18.86 -5.27 5.46
C ALA A 22 -18.98 -5.81 6.90
N ALA A 23 -20.20 -6.14 7.36
CA ALA A 23 -20.43 -6.70 8.70
C ALA A 23 -20.10 -8.21 8.78
N LYS A 24 -19.97 -8.88 7.64
CA LYS A 24 -19.65 -10.30 7.59
C LYS A 24 -18.14 -10.55 7.74
N PRO A 25 -17.75 -11.71 8.28
CA PRO A 25 -16.35 -12.12 8.35
C PRO A 25 -15.68 -12.08 6.96
N ILE A 26 -14.39 -11.73 6.93
CA ILE A 26 -13.63 -11.59 5.68
C ILE A 26 -13.66 -12.90 4.89
N GLU A 27 -13.45 -14.04 5.55
CA GLU A 27 -13.44 -15.36 4.89
C GLU A 27 -14.78 -15.66 4.20
N GLU A 28 -15.90 -15.38 4.85
CA GLU A 28 -17.24 -15.57 4.24
C GLU A 28 -17.41 -14.68 3.00
N ARG A 29 -16.92 -13.46 3.07
CA ARG A 29 -16.95 -12.51 1.94
C ARG A 29 -16.07 -12.96 0.79
N VAL A 30 -14.87 -13.44 1.08
CA VAL A 30 -13.92 -13.98 0.09
C VAL A 30 -14.51 -15.20 -0.61
N GLU A 31 -15.04 -16.16 0.14
CA GLU A 31 -15.66 -17.37 -0.41
C GLU A 31 -16.86 -17.06 -1.31
N ASP A 32 -17.72 -16.10 -0.93
CA ASP A 32 -18.84 -15.68 -1.76
C ASP A 32 -18.38 -14.99 -3.05
N ALA A 33 -17.37 -14.11 -2.97
CA ALA A 33 -16.78 -13.49 -4.16
C ALA A 33 -16.16 -14.54 -5.10
N LEU A 34 -15.35 -15.45 -4.58
CA LEU A 34 -14.69 -16.51 -5.36
C LEU A 34 -15.66 -17.40 -6.12
N LYS A 35 -16.83 -17.71 -5.54
CA LYS A 35 -17.87 -18.50 -6.21
C LYS A 35 -18.53 -17.77 -7.38
N ARG A 36 -18.47 -16.44 -7.37
CA ARG A 36 -19.10 -15.60 -8.42
C ARG A 36 -18.14 -15.23 -9.54
N LEU A 37 -16.83 -15.28 -9.30
CA LEU A 37 -15.79 -14.99 -10.27
C LEU A 37 -15.70 -16.09 -11.33
N THR A 38 -15.58 -15.69 -12.61
CA THR A 38 -15.20 -16.63 -13.67
C THR A 38 -13.71 -16.99 -13.56
N ILE A 39 -13.28 -17.99 -14.30
CA ILE A 39 -11.87 -18.39 -14.29
C ILE A 39 -10.99 -17.27 -14.89
N GLU A 40 -11.46 -16.58 -15.92
CA GLU A 40 -10.77 -15.48 -16.57
C GLU A 40 -10.61 -14.30 -15.59
N GLU A 41 -11.66 -13.96 -14.84
CA GLU A 41 -11.60 -12.90 -13.81
C GLU A 41 -10.61 -13.27 -12.71
N LYS A 42 -10.59 -14.52 -12.24
CA LYS A 42 -9.62 -15.01 -11.25
C LYS A 42 -8.20 -14.91 -11.78
N VAL A 43 -7.94 -15.34 -13.01
CA VAL A 43 -6.63 -15.26 -13.64
C VAL A 43 -6.20 -13.80 -13.81
N ALA A 44 -7.10 -12.92 -14.28
CA ALA A 44 -6.80 -11.50 -14.44
C ALA A 44 -6.36 -10.84 -13.12
N MET A 45 -6.98 -11.17 -12.01
CA MET A 45 -6.62 -10.61 -10.69
C MET A 45 -5.24 -11.08 -10.17
N LEU A 46 -4.63 -12.12 -10.76
CA LEU A 46 -3.33 -12.66 -10.36
C LEU A 46 -2.14 -11.95 -11.01
N HIS A 47 -2.39 -11.04 -11.93
CA HIS A 47 -1.31 -10.27 -12.58
C HIS A 47 -1.63 -8.79 -12.65
N ALA A 48 -0.61 -7.98 -12.87
CA ALA A 48 -0.76 -6.56 -13.06
C ALA A 48 -1.42 -6.24 -14.41
N GLN A 49 -2.27 -5.21 -14.43
CA GLN A 49 -2.77 -4.60 -15.66
C GLN A 49 -1.97 -3.35 -16.07
N SER A 50 -1.19 -2.81 -15.16
CA SER A 50 -0.23 -1.73 -15.40
C SER A 50 0.94 -1.84 -14.42
N LYS A 51 1.94 -0.95 -14.52
CA LYS A 51 3.06 -0.91 -13.56
C LYS A 51 2.60 -0.78 -12.10
N PHE A 52 1.44 -0.17 -11.87
CA PHE A 52 0.96 0.17 -10.53
C PHE A 52 -0.50 -0.22 -10.30
N SER A 53 -1.08 -1.14 -11.09
CA SER A 53 -2.45 -1.56 -10.85
C SER A 53 -2.69 -3.03 -11.15
N SER A 54 -3.69 -3.57 -10.47
CA SER A 54 -4.31 -4.85 -10.78
C SER A 54 -5.78 -4.63 -11.15
N PRO A 55 -6.35 -5.42 -12.06
CA PRO A 55 -7.72 -5.22 -12.49
C PRO A 55 -8.70 -5.52 -11.37
N GLY A 56 -9.82 -4.80 -11.39
CA GLY A 56 -11.00 -5.13 -10.64
C GLY A 56 -11.92 -6.09 -11.39
N VAL A 57 -13.14 -6.27 -10.85
CA VAL A 57 -14.20 -7.03 -11.51
C VAL A 57 -15.46 -6.16 -11.54
N PRO A 58 -15.61 -5.28 -12.57
CA PRO A 58 -16.70 -4.31 -12.64
C PRO A 58 -18.07 -4.95 -12.54
N ARG A 59 -18.27 -6.12 -13.13
CA ARG A 59 -19.52 -6.89 -13.07
C ARG A 59 -19.96 -7.20 -11.64
N LEU A 60 -19.02 -7.36 -10.72
CA LEU A 60 -19.27 -7.61 -9.30
C LEU A 60 -19.09 -6.36 -8.43
N GLY A 61 -18.77 -5.20 -9.02
CA GLY A 61 -18.47 -3.99 -8.26
C GLY A 61 -17.19 -4.07 -7.45
N ILE A 62 -16.27 -4.97 -7.79
CA ILE A 62 -14.94 -5.06 -7.19
C ILE A 62 -14.04 -4.05 -7.92
N PRO A 63 -13.53 -3.02 -7.23
CA PRO A 63 -12.73 -1.97 -7.87
C PRO A 63 -11.36 -2.47 -8.28
N GLU A 64 -10.72 -1.73 -9.19
CA GLU A 64 -9.30 -1.86 -9.47
C GLU A 64 -8.45 -1.54 -8.24
N PHE A 65 -7.30 -2.18 -8.17
CA PHE A 65 -6.34 -1.97 -7.11
C PHE A 65 -5.19 -1.09 -7.62
N TRP A 66 -5.11 0.13 -7.14
CA TRP A 66 -4.11 1.11 -7.58
C TRP A 66 -3.06 1.35 -6.50
N MET A 67 -1.81 1.14 -6.85
CA MET A 67 -0.65 1.49 -6.05
C MET A 67 -0.09 2.84 -6.50
N THR A 68 0.63 3.52 -5.61
CA THR A 68 1.42 4.70 -5.96
C THR A 68 2.79 4.61 -5.34
N ASP A 69 3.80 4.92 -6.13
CA ASP A 69 5.18 5.00 -5.65
C ASP A 69 5.39 6.33 -4.89
N GLY A 70 6.31 6.27 -3.94
CA GLY A 70 6.81 7.42 -3.22
C GLY A 70 6.34 7.54 -1.77
N PRO A 71 7.27 7.34 -0.80
CA PRO A 71 7.03 7.67 0.61
C PRO A 71 7.05 9.18 0.91
N HIS A 72 7.37 10.03 -0.08
CA HIS A 72 7.48 11.49 0.03
C HIS A 72 6.50 12.27 -0.84
N GLY A 73 5.53 11.60 -1.44
CA GLY A 73 4.53 12.22 -2.30
C GLY A 73 3.87 11.21 -3.20
N ILE A 74 2.69 11.56 -3.67
CA ILE A 74 1.90 10.68 -4.52
C ILE A 74 2.36 10.85 -5.96
N ARG A 75 2.92 9.79 -6.53
CA ARG A 75 3.36 9.80 -7.90
C ARG A 75 2.18 9.89 -8.87
N PRO A 76 2.23 10.73 -9.91
CA PRO A 76 1.29 10.66 -11.02
C PRO A 76 1.34 9.30 -11.71
N GLU A 77 0.27 8.95 -12.42
CA GLU A 77 0.21 7.73 -13.21
C GLU A 77 1.27 7.75 -14.32
N VAL A 78 1.85 6.58 -14.56
CA VAL A 78 2.80 6.38 -15.67
C VAL A 78 2.18 5.51 -16.76
N LEU A 79 2.69 5.63 -17.97
CA LEU A 79 2.31 4.78 -19.08
C LEU A 79 2.57 3.31 -18.77
N TRP A 80 1.85 2.45 -19.44
CA TRP A 80 1.90 1.00 -19.20
C TRP A 80 3.33 0.44 -19.28
N ASP A 81 4.01 0.67 -20.38
CA ASP A 81 5.33 0.09 -20.66
C ASP A 81 6.49 1.06 -20.42
N GLU A 82 6.21 2.30 -20.14
CA GLU A 82 7.19 3.39 -20.00
C GLU A 82 7.11 4.01 -18.62
N TRP A 83 8.12 4.77 -18.26
CA TRP A 83 8.16 5.50 -16.99
C TRP A 83 7.74 6.96 -17.13
N ASP A 84 7.31 7.35 -18.32
CA ASP A 84 6.79 8.69 -18.57
C ASP A 84 5.40 8.85 -17.93
N GLN A 85 5.08 10.09 -17.57
CA GLN A 85 3.78 10.40 -17.00
C GLN A 85 2.68 10.18 -18.06
N ALA A 86 1.60 9.55 -17.63
CA ALA A 86 0.47 9.25 -18.51
C ALA A 86 -0.34 10.51 -18.90
N GLY A 87 -0.18 11.61 -18.14
CA GLY A 87 -0.90 12.85 -18.39
C GLY A 87 -2.40 12.80 -18.15
N TRP A 88 -2.88 11.80 -17.41
CA TRP A 88 -4.31 11.65 -17.12
C TRP A 88 -4.80 12.59 -16.03
N THR A 89 -3.89 13.04 -15.17
CA THR A 89 -4.15 14.03 -14.14
C THR A 89 -3.21 15.21 -14.31
N ASN A 90 -3.75 16.43 -14.22
CA ASN A 90 -3.00 17.67 -14.42
C ASN A 90 -2.78 18.46 -13.13
N ASP A 91 -3.24 17.93 -12.00
CA ASP A 91 -3.09 18.56 -10.70
C ASP A 91 -1.74 18.23 -10.08
N SER A 92 -1.19 19.19 -9.35
CA SER A 92 0.07 19.06 -8.64
C SER A 92 -0.06 18.10 -7.46
N CYS A 93 0.97 17.28 -7.22
CA CYS A 93 1.12 16.50 -5.99
C CYS A 93 1.96 17.27 -4.97
N VAL A 94 1.70 17.04 -3.69
CA VAL A 94 2.53 17.60 -2.62
C VAL A 94 3.88 16.87 -2.58
N ALA A 95 4.96 17.63 -2.59
CA ALA A 95 6.29 17.12 -2.29
C ALA A 95 6.50 17.19 -0.76
N PHE A 96 6.36 16.06 -0.11
CA PHE A 96 6.60 15.93 1.32
C PHE A 96 8.10 15.91 1.63
N PRO A 97 8.52 16.30 2.84
CA PRO A 97 9.93 16.17 3.27
C PRO A 97 10.45 14.73 3.14
N ALA A 98 11.73 14.56 2.86
CA ALA A 98 12.37 13.26 2.88
C ALA A 98 12.19 12.55 4.23
N LEU A 99 12.10 11.21 4.25
CA LEU A 99 11.91 10.48 5.51
C LEU A 99 13.08 10.66 6.48
N THR A 100 14.29 10.91 5.98
CA THR A 100 15.43 11.32 6.80
C THR A 100 15.11 12.60 7.59
N CYS A 101 14.49 13.60 6.94
CA CYS A 101 14.08 14.84 7.58
C CYS A 101 12.97 14.60 8.61
N LEU A 102 11.99 13.76 8.28
CA LEU A 102 10.94 13.37 9.22
C LEU A 102 11.53 12.70 10.46
N ALA A 103 12.42 11.72 10.28
CA ALA A 103 13.06 11.01 11.38
C ALA A 103 13.91 11.92 12.25
N ALA A 104 14.59 12.91 11.66
CA ALA A 104 15.38 13.90 12.38
C ALA A 104 14.56 14.79 13.33
N THR A 105 13.24 14.79 13.23
CA THR A 105 12.38 15.48 14.21
C THR A 105 12.30 14.76 15.56
N TRP A 106 12.59 13.47 15.62
CA TRP A 106 12.42 12.59 16.79
C TRP A 106 10.99 12.63 17.37
N ASN A 107 10.01 13.02 16.55
CA ASN A 107 8.65 13.28 16.99
C ASN A 107 7.66 12.29 16.33
N PRO A 108 7.16 11.28 17.07
CA PRO A 108 6.15 10.34 16.57
C PRO A 108 4.84 10.99 16.13
N ASP A 109 4.42 12.10 16.78
CA ASP A 109 3.20 12.82 16.39
C ASP A 109 3.37 13.47 15.03
N MET A 110 4.57 13.97 14.71
CA MET A 110 4.89 14.50 13.39
C MET A 110 4.84 13.38 12.34
N SER A 111 5.30 12.19 12.69
CA SER A 111 5.22 11.02 11.80
C SER A 111 3.77 10.58 11.56
N MET A 112 2.91 10.65 12.58
CA MET A 112 1.47 10.42 12.45
C MET A 112 0.83 11.45 11.52
N LEU A 113 1.13 12.73 11.72
CA LEU A 113 0.61 13.82 10.88
C LEU A 113 1.05 13.65 9.42
N TYR A 114 2.32 13.31 9.22
CA TYR A 114 2.86 13.03 7.88
C TYR A 114 2.12 11.88 7.20
N GLY A 115 2.00 10.75 7.89
CA GLY A 115 1.29 9.57 7.39
C GLY A 115 -0.17 9.87 7.06
N LYS A 116 -0.86 10.62 7.93
CA LYS A 116 -2.23 11.05 7.70
C LYS A 116 -2.35 11.93 6.46
N SER A 117 -1.50 12.93 6.31
CA SER A 117 -1.57 13.89 5.20
C SER A 117 -1.29 13.24 3.85
N ILE A 118 -0.25 12.39 3.76
CA ILE A 118 0.05 11.68 2.51
C ILE A 118 -1.01 10.62 2.20
N GLY A 119 -1.60 9.98 3.23
CA GLY A 119 -2.71 9.04 3.07
C GLY A 119 -3.98 9.72 2.58
N GLU A 120 -4.30 10.93 3.03
CA GLU A 120 -5.40 11.75 2.54
C GLU A 120 -5.23 12.06 1.05
N GLU A 121 -4.04 12.49 0.64
CA GLU A 121 -3.76 12.76 -0.78
C GLU A 121 -3.84 11.49 -1.63
N ALA A 122 -3.29 10.37 -1.14
CA ALA A 122 -3.41 9.09 -1.82
C ALA A 122 -4.88 8.68 -2.02
N ARG A 123 -5.70 8.83 -0.98
CA ARG A 123 -7.13 8.54 -1.04
C ARG A 123 -7.87 9.45 -2.02
N TYR A 124 -7.59 10.76 -1.98
CA TYR A 124 -8.15 11.73 -2.92
C TYR A 124 -7.85 11.35 -4.38
N ARG A 125 -6.67 10.78 -4.64
CA ARG A 125 -6.22 10.34 -5.97
C ARG A 125 -6.61 8.89 -6.29
N ASN A 126 -7.54 8.30 -5.54
CA ASN A 126 -8.03 6.92 -5.74
C ASN A 126 -6.92 5.86 -5.67
N LYS A 127 -5.85 6.11 -4.88
CA LYS A 127 -4.84 5.10 -4.62
C LYS A 127 -5.26 4.23 -3.43
N THR A 128 -5.09 2.94 -3.57
CA THR A 128 -5.44 1.95 -2.53
C THR A 128 -4.23 1.52 -1.73
N VAL A 129 -3.02 1.67 -2.29
CA VAL A 129 -1.75 1.37 -1.62
C VAL A 129 -0.74 2.47 -1.86
N LEU A 130 -0.15 2.95 -0.79
CA LEU A 130 1.05 3.78 -0.81
C LEU A 130 2.29 2.89 -0.63
N LEU A 131 3.20 2.89 -1.61
CA LEU A 131 4.47 2.14 -1.55
C LEU A 131 5.47 2.87 -0.66
N GLY A 132 5.20 2.85 0.62
CA GLY A 132 5.95 3.50 1.70
C GLY A 132 5.37 3.16 3.08
N PRO A 133 6.12 3.47 4.16
CA PRO A 133 7.43 4.12 4.17
C PRO A 133 8.60 3.19 3.86
N GLY A 134 9.74 3.77 3.47
CA GLY A 134 11.02 3.07 3.43
C GLY A 134 11.67 3.03 4.81
N VAL A 135 12.19 1.85 5.23
CA VAL A 135 12.77 1.67 6.58
C VAL A 135 14.09 0.92 6.58
N ASN A 136 14.75 0.78 5.43
CA ASN A 136 16.09 0.19 5.40
C ASN A 136 17.07 1.07 6.19
N ILE A 137 17.94 0.43 6.96
CA ILE A 137 18.92 1.12 7.80
C ILE A 137 20.12 1.55 6.96
N TYR A 138 20.61 2.77 7.13
CA TYR A 138 21.80 3.28 6.43
C TYR A 138 23.03 2.50 6.83
N ARG A 139 23.81 2.09 5.80
CA ARG A 139 25.12 1.46 5.97
C ARG A 139 26.25 2.40 5.54
N THR A 140 25.97 3.18 4.54
CA THR A 140 26.95 4.06 3.90
C THR A 140 26.21 5.25 3.29
N PRO A 141 26.81 6.44 3.26
CA PRO A 141 26.21 7.59 2.59
C PRO A 141 26.12 7.42 1.06
N LEU A 142 26.80 6.43 0.50
CA LEU A 142 26.86 6.20 -0.95
C LEU A 142 25.65 5.45 -1.51
N ASN A 143 24.74 4.96 -0.69
CA ASN A 143 23.50 4.36 -1.18
C ASN A 143 22.57 5.45 -1.75
N GLY A 144 22.25 5.36 -3.03
CA GLY A 144 21.46 6.34 -3.77
C GLY A 144 20.01 6.55 -3.26
N ARG A 145 19.53 5.72 -2.32
CA ARG A 145 18.18 5.79 -1.77
C ARG A 145 18.12 6.11 -0.27
N ASN A 146 19.20 6.58 0.34
CA ASN A 146 19.19 6.93 1.75
C ASN A 146 18.13 8.01 2.10
N PHE A 147 17.87 8.96 1.20
CA PHE A 147 16.83 9.98 1.40
C PHE A 147 15.43 9.38 1.64
N GLU A 148 15.18 8.18 1.15
CA GLU A 148 13.90 7.47 1.21
C GLU A 148 13.69 6.71 2.53
N TYR A 149 14.72 6.66 3.39
CA TYR A 149 14.72 5.89 4.63
C TYR A 149 14.81 6.78 5.87
N MET A 150 14.56 6.18 7.05
CA MET A 150 14.43 6.91 8.31
C MET A 150 15.75 7.06 9.08
N GLY A 151 16.89 6.61 8.55
CA GLY A 151 18.19 6.81 9.16
C GLY A 151 18.95 5.51 9.45
N GLU A 152 19.94 5.63 10.32
CA GLU A 152 20.86 4.55 10.70
C GLU A 152 20.52 3.89 12.05
N ASP A 153 19.61 4.49 12.82
CA ASP A 153 19.20 4.00 14.13
C ASP A 153 17.94 3.12 14.01
N PRO A 154 18.03 1.80 14.29
CA PRO A 154 16.91 0.88 14.21
C PRO A 154 15.81 1.20 15.23
N TYR A 155 16.14 1.75 16.39
CA TYR A 155 15.14 2.15 17.38
C TYR A 155 14.34 3.37 16.91
N LEU A 156 15.01 4.40 16.45
CA LEU A 156 14.35 5.58 15.90
C LEU A 156 13.44 5.20 14.71
N ALA A 157 13.96 4.43 13.76
CA ALA A 157 13.18 3.96 12.62
C ALA A 157 11.94 3.18 13.08
N SER A 158 12.06 2.32 14.08
CA SER A 158 10.94 1.57 14.66
C SER A 158 9.89 2.47 15.31
N ARG A 159 10.32 3.53 16.01
CA ARG A 159 9.38 4.46 16.67
C ARG A 159 8.68 5.40 15.69
N MET A 160 9.32 5.71 14.57
CA MET A 160 8.76 6.60 13.55
C MET A 160 7.88 5.87 12.54
N VAL A 161 8.18 4.61 12.20
CA VAL A 161 7.40 3.84 11.21
C VAL A 161 5.98 3.53 11.69
N VAL A 162 5.80 3.24 12.98
CA VAL A 162 4.50 2.87 13.54
C VAL A 162 3.44 3.95 13.32
N PRO A 163 3.63 5.19 13.78
CA PRO A 163 2.64 6.25 13.57
C PRO A 163 2.49 6.63 12.08
N TYR A 164 3.56 6.56 11.27
CA TYR A 164 3.43 6.77 9.83
C TYR A 164 2.43 5.78 9.20
N VAL A 165 2.61 4.47 9.46
CA VAL A 165 1.73 3.41 8.96
C VAL A 165 0.30 3.62 9.41
N GLN A 166 0.10 3.89 10.69
CA GLN A 166 -1.23 4.15 11.26
C GLN A 166 -1.90 5.36 10.63
N GLY A 167 -1.16 6.45 10.44
CA GLY A 167 -1.65 7.67 9.80
C GLY A 167 -2.11 7.43 8.35
N VAL A 168 -1.33 6.71 7.55
CA VAL A 168 -1.72 6.34 6.18
C VAL A 168 -3.00 5.50 6.20
N GLN A 169 -3.04 4.48 7.04
CA GLN A 169 -4.13 3.49 7.05
C GLN A 169 -5.45 4.04 7.61
N GLN A 170 -5.44 5.10 8.40
CA GLN A 170 -6.66 5.82 8.82
C GLN A 170 -7.48 6.33 7.64
N ASN A 171 -6.88 6.53 6.49
CA ASN A 171 -7.54 6.97 5.27
C ASN A 171 -8.07 5.81 4.39
N GLY A 172 -7.99 4.57 4.86
CA GLY A 172 -8.36 3.39 4.07
C GLY A 172 -7.39 3.11 2.92
N VAL A 173 -6.14 3.59 3.03
CA VAL A 173 -5.02 3.34 2.10
C VAL A 173 -4.04 2.41 2.80
N ALA A 174 -3.64 1.33 2.15
CA ALA A 174 -2.63 0.44 2.71
C ALA A 174 -1.26 1.13 2.71
N ALA A 175 -0.56 1.12 3.84
CA ALA A 175 0.87 1.37 3.86
C ALA A 175 1.60 0.09 3.41
N CYS A 176 2.65 0.26 2.58
CA CYS A 176 3.49 -0.82 2.10
C CYS A 176 4.93 -0.57 2.52
N VAL A 177 5.29 -1.09 3.69
CA VAL A 177 6.61 -0.87 4.27
C VAL A 177 7.68 -1.57 3.43
N LYS A 178 8.77 -0.86 3.12
CA LYS A 178 9.78 -1.33 2.15
C LYS A 178 11.21 -1.00 2.55
N HIS A 179 12.18 -1.70 2.00
CA HIS A 179 12.18 -2.90 1.15
C HIS A 179 12.65 -4.08 1.98
N TYR A 180 11.87 -5.13 2.12
CA TYR A 180 12.16 -6.26 3.00
C TYR A 180 13.00 -7.30 2.25
N ALA A 181 14.29 -7.47 2.59
CA ALA A 181 15.08 -6.68 3.51
C ALA A 181 16.45 -6.36 2.88
N LEU A 182 17.21 -5.45 3.51
CA LEU A 182 18.60 -5.19 3.16
C LEU A 182 18.81 -4.53 1.80
N ASN A 183 17.88 -3.71 1.33
CA ASN A 183 18.06 -2.92 0.11
C ASN A 183 18.98 -1.72 0.38
N ASN A 184 20.27 -2.00 0.61
CA ASN A 184 21.30 -1.02 0.96
C ASN A 184 22.25 -0.70 -0.19
N GLN A 185 21.97 -1.20 -1.39
CA GLN A 185 22.75 -0.99 -2.60
C GLN A 185 21.83 -0.91 -3.81
N GLU A 186 21.99 0.14 -4.62
CA GLU A 186 21.24 0.31 -5.87
C GLU A 186 21.99 -0.17 -7.10
N ILE A 187 23.33 -0.17 -7.05
CA ILE A 187 24.16 -0.68 -8.14
C ILE A 187 23.95 -2.19 -8.25
N ASN A 188 23.53 -2.64 -9.43
CA ASN A 188 23.23 -4.04 -9.71
C ASN A 188 22.20 -4.68 -8.75
N ARG A 189 21.24 -3.91 -8.24
CA ARG A 189 20.27 -4.34 -7.22
C ARG A 189 19.49 -5.61 -7.59
N HIS A 190 19.31 -5.91 -8.88
CA HIS A 190 18.62 -7.10 -9.35
C HIS A 190 19.48 -8.37 -9.39
N THR A 191 20.78 -8.24 -9.19
CA THR A 191 21.75 -9.35 -9.23
C THR A 191 22.63 -9.41 -7.98
N THR A 192 22.51 -8.43 -7.09
CA THR A 192 23.24 -8.40 -5.83
C THR A 192 22.68 -9.47 -4.89
N ASN A 193 23.59 -10.27 -4.30
CA ASN A 193 23.26 -11.16 -3.20
C ASN A 193 23.84 -10.56 -1.90
N VAL A 194 22.96 -10.19 -0.97
CA VAL A 194 23.39 -9.60 0.31
C VAL A 194 23.66 -10.69 1.32
N ILE A 195 24.85 -10.65 1.89
CA ILE A 195 25.29 -11.55 2.96
C ILE A 195 25.35 -10.76 4.26
N VAL A 196 24.67 -11.24 5.29
CA VAL A 196 24.60 -10.64 6.62
C VAL A 196 24.55 -11.73 7.66
N ASP A 197 25.17 -11.52 8.82
CA ASP A 197 25.04 -12.44 9.94
C ASP A 197 23.69 -12.24 10.68
N ASP A 198 23.23 -13.28 11.36
CA ASP A 198 21.93 -13.28 12.05
C ASP A 198 21.83 -12.16 13.08
N ARG A 199 22.91 -11.87 13.81
CA ARG A 199 22.89 -10.84 14.83
C ARG A 199 22.63 -9.47 14.21
N ALA A 200 23.37 -9.10 13.16
CA ALA A 200 23.14 -7.84 12.47
C ALA A 200 21.76 -7.78 11.83
N LEU A 201 21.28 -8.88 11.24
CA LEU A 201 19.96 -8.96 10.64
C LEU A 201 18.87 -8.67 11.67
N TYR A 202 18.87 -9.38 12.81
CA TYR A 202 17.80 -9.29 13.80
C TYR A 202 17.91 -8.06 14.71
N GLU A 203 19.12 -7.54 14.99
CA GLU A 203 19.29 -6.41 15.89
C GLU A 203 19.24 -5.04 15.17
N ILE A 204 19.58 -4.99 13.88
CA ILE A 204 19.72 -3.74 13.13
C ILE A 204 18.67 -3.62 12.02
N TYR A 205 18.56 -4.63 11.13
CA TYR A 205 17.80 -4.47 9.89
C TYR A 205 16.32 -4.80 10.01
N LEU A 206 15.93 -5.76 10.85
CA LEU A 206 14.54 -6.18 10.98
C LEU A 206 13.69 -5.45 12.03
N PRO A 207 14.23 -4.75 13.04
CA PRO A 207 13.41 -4.14 14.08
C PRO A 207 12.31 -3.20 13.57
N ALA A 208 12.62 -2.34 12.59
CA ALA A 208 11.64 -1.42 12.01
C ALA A 208 10.51 -2.16 11.28
N PHE A 209 10.80 -3.23 10.54
CA PHE A 209 9.79 -4.09 9.92
C PHE A 209 8.92 -4.79 10.97
N LYS A 210 9.56 -5.31 12.02
CA LYS A 210 8.84 -5.93 13.14
C LYS A 210 7.87 -4.95 13.80
N ALA A 211 8.32 -3.73 14.09
CA ALA A 211 7.47 -2.68 14.66
C ALA A 211 6.31 -2.31 13.71
N ALA A 212 6.59 -2.16 12.42
CA ALA A 212 5.56 -1.87 11.42
C ALA A 212 4.46 -2.94 11.37
N VAL A 213 4.82 -4.23 11.49
CA VAL A 213 3.87 -5.34 11.49
C VAL A 213 3.15 -5.47 12.83
N GLN A 214 3.91 -5.53 13.93
CA GLN A 214 3.35 -5.87 15.22
C GLN A 214 2.64 -4.72 15.91
N GLU A 215 3.14 -3.51 15.78
CA GLU A 215 2.59 -2.30 16.40
C GLU A 215 1.82 -1.44 15.39
N GLY A 216 2.40 -1.17 14.23
CA GLY A 216 1.79 -0.38 13.15
C GLY A 216 0.65 -1.09 12.44
N LYS A 217 0.60 -2.42 12.49
CA LYS A 217 -0.39 -3.25 11.78
C LYS A 217 -0.42 -2.94 10.29
N THR A 218 0.76 -2.84 9.67
CA THR A 218 0.85 -2.56 8.23
C THR A 218 0.10 -3.61 7.41
N TRP A 219 -0.61 -3.17 6.38
CA TRP A 219 -1.41 -4.07 5.53
C TRP A 219 -0.59 -4.73 4.44
N SER A 220 0.57 -4.18 4.11
CA SER A 220 1.44 -4.79 3.10
C SER A 220 2.92 -4.49 3.36
N ILE A 221 3.78 -5.31 2.76
CA ILE A 221 5.23 -5.17 2.78
C ILE A 221 5.74 -5.41 1.36
N MET A 222 6.70 -4.60 0.92
CA MET A 222 7.39 -4.78 -0.36
C MET A 222 8.71 -5.53 -0.13
N GLY A 223 8.89 -6.66 -0.83
CA GLY A 223 10.16 -7.37 -0.88
C GLY A 223 11.27 -6.55 -1.53
N ALA A 224 12.50 -6.75 -1.09
CA ALA A 224 13.67 -6.23 -1.76
C ALA A 224 14.00 -7.05 -3.01
N TYR A 225 14.79 -6.48 -3.93
CA TYR A 225 15.25 -7.21 -5.12
C TYR A 225 16.45 -8.11 -4.85
N ASN A 226 17.21 -7.81 -3.81
CA ASN A 226 18.42 -8.54 -3.40
C ASN A 226 18.13 -9.73 -2.49
#